data_3c5ccddb2d2160c3934e971bb2398636
#
_entry.id   3c5ccddb2d2160c3934e971bb2398636
#
_cell.length_a   1.000
_cell.length_b   1.000
_cell.length_c   1.000
_cell.angle_alpha   90.00
_cell.angle_beta   90.00
_cell.angle_gamma   90.00
#
_symmetry.space_group_name_H-M   'P 1'
#
loop_
_entity.id
_entity.type
_entity.pdbx_description
1 polymer ?
#
loop_
_entity_poly.entity_id
_entity_poly.type
_entity_poly.pdbx_seq_one_letter_code
_entity_poly.pdbx_strand_id
1 'polypeptide(L)'
;MSAGIPGRPSPTVARLVVAAIGLVFLVPLVAMLEFTLRNTAGGHDLSHWAALFDPDKARGYRVLAQGIQNSLLLAVISLGIVLVLFFPTIVLVHLRFPRLQRALDLLTVLPIAIPAIVLVVGFAPIYRVIGQAVGSGVWTLALAYGVLVLPFAYRAIASDLTGMDARVRAEAARSLGAGWTTVLIRVIAPGVRRGLLAASLITIAIVLGEFTVSSLLNRVTLQTALLQISKSDPFVAVAVALISLVGAFVLLLIVSATGGPPPVSYTHLRAHETLRYLV
;
A
#
# COMPACT_ATOMS: atom_id res chain seq x y z
N MET A 1 -35.58 26.70 -1.64
CA MET A 1 -34.79 26.76 -2.89
C MET A 1 -33.31 26.67 -2.49
N SER A 2 -32.70 25.46 -2.62
CA SER A 2 -31.29 25.28 -2.30
C SER A 2 -30.45 25.81 -3.47
N ALA A 3 -29.83 26.96 -3.29
CA ALA A 3 -28.86 27.50 -4.22
C ALA A 3 -27.68 26.55 -4.26
N GLY A 4 -27.60 25.75 -5.34
CA GLY A 4 -26.48 24.86 -5.61
C GLY A 4 -25.20 25.68 -5.75
N ILE A 5 -24.14 25.23 -5.12
CA ILE A 5 -22.80 25.80 -5.26
C ILE A 5 -22.47 25.79 -6.76
N PRO A 6 -22.17 26.94 -7.39
CA PRO A 6 -21.83 27.01 -8.81
C PRO A 6 -20.56 26.15 -9.05
N GLY A 7 -20.66 25.16 -9.96
CA GLY A 7 -19.53 24.30 -10.34
C GLY A 7 -19.58 22.84 -9.87
N ARG A 8 -20.56 22.42 -9.07
CA ARG A 8 -20.73 20.97 -8.81
C ARG A 8 -21.42 20.28 -9.98
N PRO A 9 -20.82 19.25 -10.59
CA PRO A 9 -21.49 18.47 -11.62
C PRO A 9 -22.76 17.84 -11.04
N SER A 10 -23.82 17.71 -11.86
CA SER A 10 -25.03 17.04 -11.42
C SER A 10 -24.68 15.59 -10.97
N PRO A 11 -25.43 15.02 -10.00
CA PRO A 11 -25.17 13.66 -9.53
C PRO A 11 -25.21 12.63 -10.66
N THR A 12 -25.98 12.89 -11.71
CA THR A 12 -26.05 12.05 -12.92
C THR A 12 -24.74 12.12 -13.71
N VAL A 13 -24.21 13.32 -13.96
CA VAL A 13 -22.91 13.50 -14.64
C VAL A 13 -21.79 12.84 -13.84
N ALA A 14 -21.76 13.02 -12.52
CA ALA A 14 -20.76 12.38 -11.67
C ALA A 14 -20.83 10.84 -11.76
N ARG A 15 -22.03 10.24 -11.74
CA ARG A 15 -22.23 8.80 -11.91
C ARG A 15 -21.79 8.31 -13.29
N LEU A 16 -22.12 9.04 -14.34
CA LEU A 16 -21.71 8.69 -15.72
C LEU A 16 -20.19 8.72 -15.86
N VAL A 17 -19.52 9.74 -15.32
CA VAL A 17 -18.06 9.83 -15.35
C VAL A 17 -17.42 8.67 -14.58
N VAL A 18 -17.91 8.37 -13.37
CA VAL A 18 -17.41 7.25 -12.58
C VAL A 18 -17.65 5.92 -13.30
N ALA A 19 -18.83 5.73 -13.90
CA ALA A 19 -19.15 4.52 -14.67
C ALA A 19 -18.25 4.38 -15.91
N ALA A 20 -18.04 5.47 -16.66
CA ALA A 20 -17.17 5.47 -17.84
C ALA A 20 -15.72 5.14 -17.48
N ILE A 21 -15.18 5.75 -16.42
CA ILE A 21 -13.84 5.45 -15.91
C ILE A 21 -13.78 3.97 -15.46
N GLY A 22 -14.75 3.51 -14.68
CA GLY A 22 -14.83 2.11 -14.23
C GLY A 22 -14.84 1.13 -15.40
N LEU A 23 -15.58 1.43 -16.45
CA LEU A 23 -15.67 0.59 -17.65
C LEU A 23 -14.31 0.53 -18.38
N VAL A 24 -13.61 1.65 -18.51
CA VAL A 24 -12.25 1.68 -19.09
C VAL A 24 -11.29 0.79 -18.32
N PHE A 25 -11.34 0.82 -16.98
CA PHE A 25 -10.51 -0.05 -16.15
C PHE A 25 -10.95 -1.53 -16.18
N LEU A 26 -12.21 -1.80 -16.47
CA LEU A 26 -12.72 -3.18 -16.57
C LEU A 26 -12.25 -3.88 -17.85
N VAL A 27 -12.06 -3.14 -18.95
CA VAL A 27 -11.63 -3.71 -20.24
C VAL A 27 -10.38 -4.57 -20.14
N PRO A 28 -9.24 -4.10 -19.58
CA PRO A 28 -8.06 -4.94 -19.45
C PRO A 28 -8.26 -6.16 -18.55
N LEU A 29 -9.10 -6.06 -17.51
CA LEU A 29 -9.40 -7.20 -16.63
C LEU A 29 -10.19 -8.28 -17.36
N VAL A 30 -11.20 -7.88 -18.14
CA VAL A 30 -11.97 -8.79 -18.99
C VAL A 30 -11.07 -9.41 -20.06
N ALA A 31 -10.20 -8.62 -20.67
CA ALA A 31 -9.25 -9.13 -21.66
C ALA A 31 -8.25 -10.14 -21.04
N MET A 32 -7.75 -9.90 -19.81
CA MET A 32 -6.93 -10.86 -19.07
C MET A 32 -7.70 -12.15 -18.80
N LEU A 33 -8.94 -12.05 -18.33
CA LEU A 33 -9.77 -13.21 -18.06
C LEU A 33 -10.03 -14.01 -19.35
N GLU A 34 -10.43 -13.33 -20.43
CA GLU A 34 -10.66 -13.94 -21.74
C GLU A 34 -9.40 -14.63 -22.26
N PHE A 35 -8.23 -13.97 -22.12
CA PHE A 35 -6.94 -14.55 -22.51
C PHE A 35 -6.67 -15.86 -21.79
N THR A 36 -6.96 -15.95 -20.48
CA THR A 36 -6.72 -17.19 -19.70
C THR A 36 -7.64 -18.35 -20.07
N LEU A 37 -8.74 -18.05 -20.75
CA LEU A 37 -9.70 -19.06 -21.19
C LEU A 37 -9.44 -19.55 -22.62
N ARG A 38 -8.55 -18.90 -23.39
CA ARG A 38 -8.23 -19.29 -24.77
C ARG A 38 -7.54 -20.64 -24.81
N ASN A 39 -7.98 -21.49 -25.74
CA ASN A 39 -7.33 -22.75 -26.05
C ASN A 39 -6.49 -22.62 -27.32
N THR A 40 -5.33 -23.28 -27.36
CA THR A 40 -4.45 -23.34 -28.54
C THR A 40 -5.12 -24.01 -29.77
N ALA A 41 -6.18 -24.79 -29.54
CA ALA A 41 -6.98 -25.43 -30.60
C ALA A 41 -8.09 -24.53 -31.20
N GLY A 42 -8.23 -23.26 -30.73
CA GLY A 42 -9.20 -22.31 -31.29
C GLY A 42 -10.55 -22.27 -30.58
N GLY A 43 -10.58 -22.45 -29.26
CA GLY A 43 -11.79 -22.35 -28.41
C GLY A 43 -11.49 -21.71 -27.05
N HIS A 44 -12.46 -21.86 -26.14
CA HIS A 44 -12.31 -21.43 -24.74
C HIS A 44 -12.54 -22.62 -23.82
N ASP A 45 -11.64 -22.83 -22.84
CA ASP A 45 -11.79 -23.83 -21.79
C ASP A 45 -11.10 -23.38 -20.48
N LEU A 46 -11.16 -24.23 -19.46
CA LEU A 46 -10.55 -23.99 -18.15
C LEU A 46 -9.25 -24.77 -17.95
N SER A 47 -8.63 -25.28 -19.00
CA SER A 47 -7.44 -26.16 -18.93
C SER A 47 -6.27 -25.45 -18.22
N HIS A 48 -6.05 -24.16 -18.47
CA HIS A 48 -4.99 -23.37 -17.84
C HIS A 48 -5.25 -23.16 -16.35
N TRP A 49 -6.51 -23.01 -15.94
CA TRP A 49 -6.88 -22.91 -14.53
C TRP A 49 -6.75 -24.26 -13.82
N ALA A 50 -7.15 -25.37 -14.48
CA ALA A 50 -6.96 -26.70 -13.96
C ALA A 50 -5.47 -27.06 -13.80
N ALA A 51 -4.61 -26.56 -14.70
CA ALA A 51 -3.17 -26.78 -14.66
C ALA A 51 -2.50 -26.24 -13.36
N LEU A 52 -3.08 -25.21 -12.73
CA LEU A 52 -2.57 -24.69 -11.46
C LEU A 52 -2.69 -25.70 -10.30
N PHE A 53 -3.66 -26.62 -10.40
CA PHE A 53 -3.97 -27.61 -9.37
C PHE A 53 -3.50 -29.03 -9.78
N ASP A 54 -2.88 -29.17 -10.95
CA ASP A 54 -2.40 -30.46 -11.48
C ASP A 54 -1.09 -30.83 -10.79
N PRO A 55 -1.03 -31.95 -10.04
CA PRO A 55 0.18 -32.39 -9.35
C PRO A 55 1.36 -32.68 -10.31
N ASP A 56 1.09 -33.12 -11.54
CA ASP A 56 2.14 -33.43 -12.53
C ASP A 56 2.80 -32.16 -13.07
N LYS A 57 2.05 -31.06 -13.17
CA LYS A 57 2.53 -29.75 -13.57
C LYS A 57 3.09 -28.93 -12.40
N ALA A 58 2.80 -29.30 -11.16
CA ALA A 58 3.23 -28.59 -9.96
C ALA A 58 4.75 -28.40 -9.88
N ARG A 59 5.53 -29.33 -10.44
CA ARG A 59 7.00 -29.20 -10.51
C ARG A 59 7.44 -28.01 -11.39
N GLY A 60 6.74 -27.74 -12.49
CA GLY A 60 6.99 -26.60 -13.38
C GLY A 60 6.65 -25.26 -12.72
N TYR A 61 5.71 -25.25 -11.79
CA TYR A 61 5.24 -24.04 -11.12
C TYR A 61 5.84 -23.81 -9.72
N ARG A 62 6.86 -24.57 -9.33
CA ARG A 62 7.56 -24.40 -8.04
C ARG A 62 8.04 -22.97 -7.81
N VAL A 63 8.50 -22.30 -8.86
CA VAL A 63 8.96 -20.92 -8.78
C VAL A 63 7.83 -19.96 -8.43
N LEU A 64 6.59 -20.21 -8.87
CA LEU A 64 5.43 -19.44 -8.48
C LEU A 64 5.11 -19.60 -7.00
N ALA A 65 5.07 -20.83 -6.52
CA ALA A 65 4.83 -21.11 -5.09
C ALA A 65 5.89 -20.42 -4.20
N GLN A 66 7.16 -20.53 -4.59
CA GLN A 66 8.27 -19.85 -3.92
C GLN A 66 8.12 -18.33 -3.99
N GLY A 67 7.76 -17.77 -5.16
CA GLY A 67 7.55 -16.35 -5.36
C GLY A 67 6.41 -15.80 -4.48
N ILE A 68 5.31 -16.54 -4.38
CA ILE A 68 4.17 -16.20 -3.50
C ILE A 68 4.62 -16.19 -2.04
N GLN A 69 5.25 -17.27 -1.57
CA GLN A 69 5.73 -17.37 -0.18
C GLN A 69 6.70 -16.24 0.18
N ASN A 70 7.67 -15.98 -0.71
CA ASN A 70 8.65 -14.91 -0.52
C ASN A 70 7.99 -13.53 -0.49
N SER A 71 7.03 -13.26 -1.38
CA SER A 71 6.32 -11.98 -1.40
C SER A 71 5.44 -11.79 -0.18
N LEU A 72 4.79 -12.83 0.32
CA LEU A 72 4.03 -12.77 1.57
C LEU A 72 4.95 -12.52 2.76
N LEU A 73 6.07 -13.21 2.85
CA LEU A 73 7.09 -12.97 3.89
C LEU A 73 7.58 -11.51 3.85
N LEU A 74 7.91 -11.01 2.66
CA LEU A 74 8.33 -9.62 2.48
C LEU A 74 7.23 -8.63 2.89
N ALA A 75 5.98 -8.91 2.54
CA ALA A 75 4.85 -8.06 2.94
C ALA A 75 4.71 -7.98 4.47
N VAL A 76 4.83 -9.11 5.17
CA VAL A 76 4.78 -9.16 6.63
C VAL A 76 5.95 -8.40 7.25
N ILE A 77 7.18 -8.61 6.77
CA ILE A 77 8.37 -7.92 7.33
C ILE A 77 8.29 -6.41 7.04
N SER A 78 7.94 -6.02 5.81
CA SER A 78 7.84 -4.60 5.44
C SER A 78 6.72 -3.90 6.21
N LEU A 79 5.59 -4.58 6.43
CA LEU A 79 4.53 -4.09 7.30
C LEU A 79 5.02 -3.93 8.74
N GLY A 80 5.79 -4.88 9.25
CA GLY A 80 6.47 -4.78 10.55
C GLY A 80 7.37 -3.54 10.63
N ILE A 81 8.17 -3.26 9.60
CA ILE A 81 9.01 -2.04 9.53
C ILE A 81 8.12 -0.78 9.61
N VAL A 82 7.02 -0.73 8.89
CA VAL A 82 6.11 0.44 8.91
C VAL A 82 5.48 0.63 10.30
N LEU A 83 4.98 -0.43 10.90
CA LEU A 83 4.25 -0.34 12.17
C LEU A 83 5.16 -0.19 13.39
N VAL A 84 6.34 -0.85 13.38
CA VAL A 84 7.23 -0.90 14.55
C VAL A 84 8.34 0.14 14.48
N LEU A 85 8.80 0.51 13.27
CA LEU A 85 9.88 1.48 13.11
C LEU A 85 9.35 2.84 12.62
N PHE A 86 8.62 2.89 11.50
CA PHE A 86 8.22 4.16 10.91
C PHE A 86 7.16 4.86 11.73
N PHE A 87 6.10 4.17 12.14
CA PHE A 87 5.02 4.79 12.91
C PHE A 87 5.51 5.45 14.20
N PRO A 88 6.24 4.77 15.11
CA PRO A 88 6.76 5.42 16.31
C PRO A 88 7.72 6.57 16.01
N THR A 89 8.58 6.41 14.99
CA THR A 89 9.53 7.46 14.59
C THR A 89 8.82 8.71 14.07
N ILE A 90 7.82 8.55 13.20
CA ILE A 90 7.03 9.65 12.65
C ILE A 90 6.30 10.39 13.79
N VAL A 91 5.67 9.64 14.71
CA VAL A 91 4.99 10.21 15.87
C VAL A 91 5.98 10.97 16.76
N LEU A 92 7.14 10.39 17.05
CA LEU A 92 8.16 11.01 17.88
C LEU A 92 8.68 12.32 17.26
N VAL A 93 8.99 12.31 15.96
CA VAL A 93 9.42 13.50 15.22
C VAL A 93 8.33 14.57 15.24
N HIS A 94 7.07 14.20 14.97
CA HIS A 94 5.94 15.13 14.96
C HIS A 94 5.69 15.79 16.33
N LEU A 95 5.81 15.03 17.42
CA LEU A 95 5.52 15.50 18.76
C LEU A 95 6.70 16.26 19.41
N ARG A 96 7.95 15.79 19.21
CA ARG A 96 9.11 16.30 19.95
C ARG A 96 10.12 17.09 19.14
N PHE A 97 10.21 16.83 17.82
CA PHE A 97 11.28 17.38 17.00
C PHE A 97 10.74 18.10 15.74
N PRO A 98 10.01 19.23 15.87
CA PRO A 98 9.42 19.92 14.72
C PRO A 98 10.46 20.34 13.67
N ARG A 99 11.71 20.61 14.10
CA ARG A 99 12.79 20.95 13.17
C ARG A 99 13.21 19.78 12.30
N LEU A 100 13.17 18.55 12.82
CA LEU A 100 13.47 17.32 12.07
C LEU A 100 12.32 16.94 11.14
N GLN A 101 11.10 17.44 11.36
CA GLN A 101 9.97 17.19 10.47
C GLN A 101 10.26 17.64 9.04
N ARG A 102 10.85 18.84 8.87
CA ARG A 102 11.24 19.33 7.53
C ARG A 102 12.29 18.44 6.86
N ALA A 103 13.27 17.96 7.63
CA ALA A 103 14.27 17.04 7.11
C ALA A 103 13.62 15.69 6.71
N LEU A 104 12.69 15.19 7.52
CA LEU A 104 11.96 13.96 7.22
C LEU A 104 11.06 14.14 5.99
N ASP A 105 10.37 15.29 5.86
CA ASP A 105 9.59 15.63 4.65
C ASP A 105 10.45 15.56 3.39
N LEU A 106 11.66 16.13 3.42
CA LEU A 106 12.60 16.09 2.30
C LEU A 106 13.13 14.68 2.03
N LEU A 107 13.54 13.95 3.08
CA LEU A 107 14.07 12.59 2.95
C LEU A 107 13.03 11.63 2.36
N THR A 108 11.76 11.80 2.70
CA THR A 108 10.68 10.95 2.17
C THR A 108 10.38 11.21 0.69
N VAL A 109 10.77 12.34 0.13
CA VAL A 109 10.58 12.63 -1.31
C VAL A 109 11.67 11.97 -2.17
N LEU A 110 12.88 11.76 -1.63
CA LEU A 110 14.02 11.22 -2.39
C LEU A 110 13.71 9.89 -3.11
N PRO A 111 13.10 8.87 -2.47
CA PRO A 111 12.83 7.60 -3.16
C PRO A 111 11.85 7.72 -4.33
N ILE A 112 10.96 8.72 -4.30
CA ILE A 112 10.03 8.98 -5.41
C ILE A 112 10.72 9.75 -6.55
N ALA A 113 11.63 10.66 -6.21
CA ALA A 113 12.34 11.49 -7.18
C ALA A 113 13.39 10.71 -7.98
N ILE A 114 13.91 9.61 -7.40
CA ILE A 114 14.95 8.79 -8.03
C ILE A 114 14.29 7.64 -8.79
N PRO A 115 14.61 7.44 -10.09
CA PRO A 115 14.13 6.26 -10.83
C PRO A 115 14.51 4.96 -10.11
N ALA A 116 13.58 3.98 -10.03
CA ALA A 116 13.78 2.74 -9.29
C ALA A 116 15.07 1.99 -9.68
N ILE A 117 15.39 1.96 -10.98
CA ILE A 117 16.63 1.32 -11.47
C ILE A 117 17.87 1.97 -10.86
N VAL A 118 17.93 3.31 -10.83
CA VAL A 118 19.08 4.06 -10.28
C VAL A 118 19.21 3.78 -8.78
N LEU A 119 18.08 3.75 -8.08
CA LEU A 119 18.03 3.46 -6.65
C LEU A 119 18.58 2.06 -6.37
N VAL A 120 18.21 1.05 -7.16
CA VAL A 120 18.70 -0.33 -7.00
C VAL A 120 20.19 -0.45 -7.32
N VAL A 121 20.68 0.23 -8.35
CA VAL A 121 22.12 0.29 -8.64
C VAL A 121 22.88 0.87 -7.45
N GLY A 122 22.34 1.92 -6.80
CA GLY A 122 22.89 2.48 -5.57
C GLY A 122 22.84 1.50 -4.37
N PHE A 123 21.84 0.63 -4.32
CA PHE A 123 21.73 -0.41 -3.29
C PHE A 123 22.66 -1.59 -3.50
N ALA A 124 23.09 -1.89 -4.73
CA ALA A 124 23.88 -3.08 -5.04
C ALA A 124 25.13 -3.28 -4.15
N PRO A 125 25.98 -2.25 -3.89
CA PRO A 125 27.12 -2.40 -3.00
C PRO A 125 26.69 -2.66 -1.55
N ILE A 126 25.59 -2.06 -1.09
CA ILE A 126 25.04 -2.27 0.27
C ILE A 126 24.56 -3.72 0.40
N TYR A 127 23.84 -4.23 -0.60
CA TYR A 127 23.36 -5.60 -0.62
C TYR A 127 24.47 -6.64 -0.74
N ARG A 128 25.61 -6.28 -1.33
CA ARG A 128 26.80 -7.12 -1.30
C ARG A 128 27.30 -7.31 0.14
N VAL A 129 27.43 -6.22 0.90
CA VAL A 129 27.86 -6.27 2.31
C VAL A 129 26.84 -7.02 3.17
N ILE A 130 25.55 -6.75 3.00
CA ILE A 130 24.47 -7.45 3.72
C ILE A 130 24.55 -8.95 3.42
N GLY A 131 24.73 -9.32 2.14
CA GLY A 131 24.82 -10.71 1.70
C GLY A 131 25.99 -11.46 2.33
N GLN A 132 27.14 -10.79 2.52
CA GLN A 132 28.29 -11.34 3.21
C GLN A 132 28.08 -11.49 4.72
N ALA A 133 27.40 -10.53 5.35
CA ALA A 133 27.23 -10.50 6.79
C ALA A 133 26.11 -11.44 7.30
N VAL A 134 24.94 -11.42 6.62
CA VAL A 134 23.73 -12.11 7.11
C VAL A 134 23.09 -13.04 6.07
N GLY A 135 23.76 -13.21 4.93
CA GLY A 135 23.27 -14.03 3.83
C GLY A 135 22.35 -13.28 2.87
N SER A 136 22.13 -13.95 1.72
CA SER A 136 21.36 -13.39 0.59
C SER A 136 19.88 -13.78 0.62
N GLY A 137 19.28 -13.95 1.79
CA GLY A 137 17.87 -14.31 1.93
C GLY A 137 16.93 -13.22 1.36
N VAL A 138 15.76 -13.65 0.85
CA VAL A 138 14.77 -12.73 0.27
C VAL A 138 14.29 -11.68 1.28
N TRP A 139 14.26 -12.03 2.57
CA TRP A 139 13.85 -11.14 3.67
C TRP A 139 14.68 -9.85 3.75
N THR A 140 15.93 -9.87 3.26
CA THR A 140 16.78 -8.68 3.22
C THR A 140 16.22 -7.58 2.32
N LEU A 141 15.43 -7.94 1.28
CA LEU A 141 14.76 -6.96 0.41
C LEU A 141 13.81 -6.05 1.16
N ALA A 142 13.31 -6.46 2.33
CA ALA A 142 12.43 -5.63 3.16
C ALA A 142 13.07 -4.29 3.55
N LEU A 143 14.40 -4.19 3.59
CA LEU A 143 15.11 -2.93 3.82
C LEU A 143 14.93 -1.96 2.64
N ALA A 144 15.12 -2.44 1.40
CA ALA A 144 14.88 -1.63 0.20
C ALA A 144 13.40 -1.29 0.04
N TYR A 145 12.52 -2.24 0.32
CA TYR A 145 11.08 -2.01 0.27
C TYR A 145 10.63 -1.01 1.34
N GLY A 146 11.26 -1.02 2.52
CA GLY A 146 11.07 0.02 3.53
C GLY A 146 11.37 1.41 2.97
N VAL A 147 12.48 1.58 2.24
CA VAL A 147 12.82 2.86 1.60
C VAL A 147 11.76 3.26 0.56
N LEU A 148 11.27 2.33 -0.27
CA LEU A 148 10.23 2.61 -1.28
C LEU A 148 8.87 2.96 -0.66
N VAL A 149 8.53 2.34 0.45
CA VAL A 149 7.25 2.52 1.16
C VAL A 149 7.25 3.78 2.02
N LEU A 150 8.42 4.21 2.51
CA LEU A 150 8.57 5.32 3.46
C LEU A 150 7.79 6.59 3.07
N PRO A 151 7.84 7.10 1.80
CA PRO A 151 7.13 8.32 1.43
C PRO A 151 5.62 8.20 1.60
N PHE A 152 5.06 7.06 1.25
CA PHE A 152 3.62 6.82 1.30
C PHE A 152 3.13 6.61 2.73
N ALA A 153 3.86 5.79 3.51
CA ALA A 153 3.57 5.56 4.92
C ALA A 153 3.67 6.86 5.72
N TYR A 154 4.72 7.64 5.47
CA TYR A 154 4.90 8.94 6.11
C TYR A 154 3.72 9.87 5.86
N ARG A 155 3.33 10.07 4.59
CA ARG A 155 2.23 10.97 4.23
C ARG A 155 0.90 10.54 4.83
N ALA A 156 0.59 9.25 4.79
CA ALA A 156 -0.64 8.72 5.36
C ALA A 156 -0.73 8.96 6.87
N ILE A 157 0.34 8.66 7.61
CA ILE A 157 0.39 8.79 9.07
C ILE A 157 0.46 10.26 9.48
N ALA A 158 1.32 11.07 8.82
CA ALA A 158 1.50 12.49 9.17
C ALA A 158 0.24 13.32 8.94
N SER A 159 -0.54 13.01 7.89
CA SER A 159 -1.84 13.65 7.63
C SER A 159 -2.81 13.47 8.79
N ASP A 160 -2.94 12.24 9.31
CA ASP A 160 -3.83 11.96 10.44
C ASP A 160 -3.33 12.60 11.74
N LEU A 161 -2.00 12.59 11.99
CA LEU A 161 -1.40 13.24 13.16
C LEU A 161 -1.71 14.72 13.22
N THR A 162 -1.64 15.41 12.09
CA THR A 162 -1.97 16.83 11.99
C THR A 162 -3.47 17.06 12.21
N GLY A 163 -4.32 16.22 11.60
CA GLY A 163 -5.79 16.35 11.69
C GLY A 163 -6.38 16.07 13.08
N MET A 164 -5.65 15.35 13.96
CA MET A 164 -6.14 15.01 15.30
C MET A 164 -5.58 15.89 16.44
N ASP A 165 -4.78 16.92 16.14
CA ASP A 165 -4.04 17.68 17.17
C ASP A 165 -3.25 16.78 18.14
N ALA A 166 -2.45 15.87 17.56
CA ALA A 166 -1.76 14.80 18.27
C ALA A 166 -0.94 15.30 19.47
N ARG A 167 -0.38 16.52 19.37
CA ARG A 167 0.42 17.13 20.45
C ARG A 167 -0.44 17.40 21.69
N VAL A 168 -1.60 18.03 21.53
CA VAL A 168 -2.52 18.36 22.65
C VAL A 168 -2.97 17.08 23.35
N ARG A 169 -3.32 16.04 22.59
CA ARG A 169 -3.74 14.76 23.14
C ARG A 169 -2.61 14.03 23.88
N ALA A 170 -1.39 14.08 23.34
CA ALA A 170 -0.23 13.48 23.98
C ALA A 170 0.12 14.22 25.29
N GLU A 171 0.09 15.55 25.31
CA GLU A 171 0.34 16.37 26.51
C GLU A 171 -0.71 16.11 27.58
N ALA A 172 -2.01 16.07 27.23
CA ALA A 172 -3.09 15.75 28.15
C ALA A 172 -2.94 14.35 28.78
N ALA A 173 -2.61 13.33 27.98
CA ALA A 173 -2.36 11.99 28.50
C ALA A 173 -1.13 11.95 29.43
N ARG A 174 -0.07 12.68 29.08
CA ARG A 174 1.16 12.79 29.89
C ARG A 174 0.92 13.48 31.21
N SER A 175 0.09 14.54 31.28
CA SER A 175 -0.26 15.22 32.53
C SER A 175 -1.06 14.32 33.48
N LEU A 176 -1.75 13.31 32.94
CA LEU A 176 -2.43 12.26 33.71
C LEU A 176 -1.50 11.09 34.11
N GLY A 177 -0.17 11.21 33.88
CA GLY A 177 0.82 10.21 34.27
C GLY A 177 1.05 9.09 33.26
N ALA A 178 0.47 9.14 32.04
CA ALA A 178 0.68 8.10 31.02
C ALA A 178 2.14 8.04 30.54
N GLY A 179 2.71 6.84 30.46
CA GLY A 179 4.02 6.60 29.82
C GLY A 179 3.96 6.78 28.31
N TRP A 180 5.13 6.94 27.66
CA TRP A 180 5.20 7.14 26.19
C TRP A 180 4.62 5.98 25.37
N THR A 181 4.83 4.73 25.81
CA THR A 181 4.22 3.56 25.16
C THR A 181 2.71 3.59 25.24
N THR A 182 2.15 4.01 26.38
CA THR A 182 0.69 4.19 26.57
C THR A 182 0.16 5.29 25.66
N VAL A 183 0.85 6.44 25.58
CA VAL A 183 0.50 7.53 24.67
C VAL A 183 0.50 7.04 23.23
N LEU A 184 1.57 6.35 22.79
CA LEU A 184 1.68 5.85 21.42
C LEU A 184 0.56 4.87 21.06
N ILE A 185 0.35 3.84 21.90
CA ILE A 185 -0.52 2.71 21.58
C ILE A 185 -2.01 3.02 21.89
N ARG A 186 -2.29 3.70 23.01
CA ARG A 186 -3.68 3.89 23.47
C ARG A 186 -4.28 5.24 23.11
N VAL A 187 -3.46 6.25 22.80
CA VAL A 187 -3.94 7.60 22.47
C VAL A 187 -3.73 7.93 20.99
N ILE A 188 -2.50 7.78 20.51
CA ILE A 188 -2.14 8.20 19.15
C ILE A 188 -2.57 7.14 18.12
N ALA A 189 -2.20 5.87 18.28
CA ALA A 189 -2.50 4.82 17.29
C ALA A 189 -4.00 4.70 16.95
N PRO A 190 -4.95 4.72 17.92
CA PRO A 190 -6.37 4.74 17.60
C PRO A 190 -6.81 6.00 16.85
N GLY A 191 -6.19 7.16 17.15
CA GLY A 191 -6.48 8.43 16.49
C GLY A 191 -6.04 8.49 15.04
N VAL A 192 -4.93 7.81 14.70
CA VAL A 192 -4.36 7.76 13.33
C VAL A 192 -4.65 6.43 12.64
N ARG A 193 -5.65 5.68 13.09
CA ARG A 193 -5.93 4.33 12.57
C ARG A 193 -6.12 4.29 11.06
N ARG A 194 -6.69 5.34 10.47
CA ARG A 194 -6.90 5.44 9.01
C ARG A 194 -5.59 5.59 8.27
N GLY A 195 -4.73 6.48 8.75
CA GLY A 195 -3.37 6.62 8.21
C GLY A 195 -2.55 5.34 8.34
N LEU A 196 -2.66 4.64 9.49
CA LEU A 196 -2.02 3.34 9.67
C LEU A 196 -2.57 2.27 8.72
N LEU A 197 -3.88 2.20 8.53
CA LEU A 197 -4.50 1.27 7.58
C LEU A 197 -4.09 1.61 6.15
N ALA A 198 -4.12 2.89 5.75
CA ALA A 198 -3.69 3.33 4.43
C ALA A 198 -2.20 3.01 4.20
N ALA A 199 -1.33 3.32 5.16
CA ALA A 199 0.09 2.98 5.09
C ALA A 199 0.31 1.47 4.96
N SER A 200 -0.44 0.66 5.71
CA SER A 200 -0.36 -0.80 5.66
C SER A 200 -0.79 -1.36 4.30
N LEU A 201 -1.91 -0.87 3.76
CA LEU A 201 -2.40 -1.29 2.43
C LEU A 201 -1.45 -0.91 1.32
N ILE A 202 -0.95 0.33 1.33
CA ILE A 202 0.02 0.78 0.33
C ILE A 202 1.31 -0.02 0.43
N THR A 203 1.75 -0.36 1.65
CA THR A 203 2.92 -1.23 1.87
C THR A 203 2.73 -2.58 1.20
N ILE A 204 1.61 -3.26 1.45
CA ILE A 204 1.31 -4.56 0.86
C ILE A 204 1.23 -4.45 -0.66
N ALA A 205 0.55 -3.42 -1.19
CA ALA A 205 0.42 -3.20 -2.63
C ALA A 205 1.78 -2.99 -3.31
N ILE A 206 2.66 -2.16 -2.73
CA ILE A 206 4.02 -1.91 -3.25
C ILE A 206 4.84 -3.20 -3.21
N VAL A 207 4.84 -3.92 -2.08
CA VAL A 207 5.64 -5.14 -1.94
C VAL A 207 5.20 -6.24 -2.91
N LEU A 208 3.90 -6.43 -3.09
CA LEU A 208 3.37 -7.43 -4.03
C LEU A 208 3.56 -7.04 -5.50
N GLY A 209 3.56 -5.75 -5.80
CA GLY A 209 3.71 -5.22 -7.17
C GLY A 209 5.16 -4.92 -7.58
N GLU A 210 6.11 -4.97 -6.64
CA GLU A 210 7.49 -4.55 -6.89
C GLU A 210 8.27 -5.63 -7.68
N PHE A 211 8.78 -5.23 -8.83
CA PHE A 211 9.56 -6.07 -9.74
C PHE A 211 11.03 -5.66 -9.84
N THR A 212 11.30 -4.34 -9.86
CA THR A 212 12.60 -3.79 -10.26
C THR A 212 13.70 -4.17 -9.28
N VAL A 213 13.47 -3.97 -7.98
CA VAL A 213 14.44 -4.30 -6.93
C VAL A 213 14.71 -5.80 -6.87
N SER A 214 13.61 -6.59 -6.87
CA SER A 214 13.72 -8.04 -6.78
C SER A 214 14.41 -8.64 -8.01
N SER A 215 14.11 -8.14 -9.21
CA SER A 215 14.72 -8.60 -10.47
C SER A 215 16.20 -8.25 -10.53
N LEU A 216 16.58 -7.00 -10.27
CA LEU A 216 17.97 -6.55 -10.37
C LEU A 216 18.86 -7.11 -9.27
N LEU A 217 18.32 -7.41 -8.09
CA LEU A 217 19.03 -8.09 -7.01
C LEU A 217 18.93 -9.63 -7.10
N ASN A 218 18.36 -10.15 -8.20
CA ASN A 218 18.21 -11.58 -8.48
C ASN A 218 17.53 -12.36 -7.34
N ARG A 219 16.35 -11.90 -6.94
CA ARG A 219 15.52 -12.54 -5.89
C ARG A 219 14.20 -13.01 -6.46
N VAL A 220 13.79 -14.22 -6.06
CA VAL A 220 12.51 -14.79 -6.46
C VAL A 220 11.41 -14.19 -5.61
N THR A 221 10.56 -13.37 -6.23
CA THR A 221 9.32 -12.80 -5.69
C THR A 221 8.16 -13.15 -6.61
N LEU A 222 6.93 -12.82 -6.24
CA LEU A 222 5.76 -13.07 -7.10
C LEU A 222 5.96 -12.49 -8.50
N GLN A 223 6.41 -11.24 -8.61
CA GLN A 223 6.56 -10.55 -9.91
C GLN A 223 7.67 -11.17 -10.78
N THR A 224 8.79 -11.53 -10.19
CA THR A 224 9.88 -12.20 -10.94
C THR A 224 9.50 -13.62 -11.33
N ALA A 225 8.76 -14.34 -10.50
CA ALA A 225 8.23 -15.66 -10.80
C ALA A 225 7.19 -15.61 -11.93
N LEU A 226 6.28 -14.62 -11.90
CA LEU A 226 5.32 -14.39 -12.99
C LEU A 226 6.02 -14.12 -14.33
N LEU A 227 7.05 -13.26 -14.33
CA LEU A 227 7.86 -13.04 -15.54
C LEU A 227 8.54 -14.32 -16.03
N GLN A 228 9.06 -15.16 -15.13
CA GLN A 228 9.71 -16.39 -15.50
C GLN A 228 8.71 -17.38 -16.13
N ILE A 229 7.55 -17.57 -15.51
CA ILE A 229 6.50 -18.47 -16.00
C ILE A 229 5.88 -17.93 -17.29
N SER A 230 5.73 -16.61 -17.48
CA SER A 230 5.15 -16.05 -18.69
C SER A 230 5.93 -16.38 -19.97
N LYS A 231 7.21 -16.77 -19.85
CA LYS A 231 8.05 -17.21 -20.96
C LYS A 231 7.78 -18.66 -21.38
N SER A 232 7.28 -19.50 -20.49
CA SER A 232 6.97 -20.90 -20.73
C SER A 232 5.48 -21.18 -20.85
N ASP A 233 4.68 -20.54 -20.03
CA ASP A 233 3.21 -20.65 -19.97
C ASP A 233 2.56 -19.29 -19.66
N PRO A 234 2.33 -18.47 -20.70
CA PRO A 234 1.76 -17.13 -20.51
C PRO A 234 0.33 -17.18 -19.99
N PHE A 235 -0.44 -18.22 -20.27
CA PHE A 235 -1.83 -18.34 -19.81
C PHE A 235 -1.90 -18.52 -18.29
N VAL A 236 -1.10 -19.43 -17.76
CA VAL A 236 -0.98 -19.65 -16.32
C VAL A 236 -0.41 -18.41 -15.61
N ALA A 237 0.58 -17.73 -16.20
CA ALA A 237 1.13 -16.51 -15.62
C ALA A 237 0.06 -15.43 -15.50
N VAL A 238 -0.77 -15.22 -16.53
CA VAL A 238 -1.86 -14.24 -16.51
C VAL A 238 -2.96 -14.65 -15.54
N ALA A 239 -3.29 -15.95 -15.44
CA ALA A 239 -4.27 -16.45 -14.47
C ALA A 239 -3.82 -16.14 -13.02
N VAL A 240 -2.55 -16.40 -12.67
CA VAL A 240 -2.00 -16.09 -11.35
C VAL A 240 -1.93 -14.58 -11.10
N ALA A 241 -1.59 -13.78 -12.12
CA ALA A 241 -1.61 -12.33 -12.03
C ALA A 241 -3.03 -11.81 -11.73
N LEU A 242 -4.05 -12.37 -12.40
CA LEU A 242 -5.45 -12.03 -12.17
C LEU A 242 -5.91 -12.41 -10.76
N ILE A 243 -5.58 -13.62 -10.27
CA ILE A 243 -5.84 -14.04 -8.89
C ILE A 243 -5.20 -13.06 -7.89
N SER A 244 -3.94 -12.69 -8.14
CA SER A 244 -3.20 -11.78 -7.27
C SER A 244 -3.83 -10.39 -7.22
N LEU A 245 -4.29 -9.89 -8.37
CA LEU A 245 -4.97 -8.59 -8.48
C LEU A 245 -6.32 -8.60 -7.76
N VAL A 246 -7.12 -9.64 -7.97
CA VAL A 246 -8.41 -9.81 -7.28
C VAL A 246 -8.19 -9.99 -5.78
N GLY A 247 -7.20 -10.77 -5.38
CA GLY A 247 -6.82 -10.94 -3.98
C GLY A 247 -6.40 -9.63 -3.30
N ALA A 248 -5.57 -8.82 -3.98
CA ALA A 248 -5.20 -7.50 -3.51
C ALA A 248 -6.40 -6.56 -3.39
N PHE A 249 -7.32 -6.58 -4.37
CA PHE A 249 -8.53 -5.78 -4.35
C PHE A 249 -9.47 -6.17 -3.21
N VAL A 250 -9.69 -7.47 -3.00
CA VAL A 250 -10.50 -8.00 -1.88
C VAL A 250 -9.90 -7.60 -0.54
N LEU A 251 -8.57 -7.72 -0.39
CA LEU A 251 -7.87 -7.29 0.81
C LEU A 251 -8.09 -5.79 1.08
N LEU A 252 -7.99 -4.97 0.03
CA LEU A 252 -8.24 -3.52 0.09
C LEU A 252 -9.67 -3.21 0.53
N LEU A 253 -10.66 -3.93 0.01
CA LEU A 253 -12.06 -3.78 0.41
C LEU A 253 -12.27 -4.16 1.88
N ILE A 254 -11.72 -5.29 2.34
CA ILE A 254 -11.83 -5.74 3.73
C ILE A 254 -11.27 -4.68 4.67
N VAL A 255 -10.05 -4.20 4.39
CA VAL A 255 -9.41 -3.20 5.27
C VAL A 255 -10.12 -1.84 5.18
N SER A 256 -10.61 -1.44 4.00
CA SER A 256 -11.42 -0.23 3.85
C SER A 256 -12.70 -0.28 4.69
N ALA A 257 -13.37 -1.43 4.74
CA ALA A 257 -14.58 -1.64 5.55
C ALA A 257 -14.30 -1.53 7.06
N THR A 258 -13.09 -1.90 7.53
CA THR A 258 -12.70 -1.77 8.95
C THR A 258 -12.33 -0.33 9.35
N GLY A 259 -12.06 0.55 8.39
CA GLY A 259 -11.64 1.94 8.61
C GLY A 259 -12.69 2.88 9.22
N GLY A 260 -13.97 2.51 9.20
CA GLY A 260 -15.10 3.29 9.69
C GLY A 260 -15.40 4.57 8.84
N PRO A 261 -16.58 5.17 9.01
CA PRO A 261 -16.97 6.37 8.25
C PRO A 261 -16.05 7.56 8.55
N PRO A 262 -15.87 8.50 7.58
CA PRO A 262 -15.11 9.72 7.80
C PRO A 262 -15.69 10.51 8.98
N PRO A 263 -14.86 11.19 9.81
CA PRO A 263 -15.40 12.14 10.77
C PRO A 263 -16.15 13.20 9.98
N VAL A 264 -17.43 13.38 10.30
CA VAL A 264 -18.21 14.46 9.75
C VAL A 264 -17.58 15.75 10.29
N SER A 265 -16.89 16.50 9.45
CA SER A 265 -16.40 17.80 9.85
C SER A 265 -17.62 18.73 9.98
N TYR A 266 -18.07 18.94 11.19
CA TYR A 266 -19.06 19.98 11.50
C TYR A 266 -18.41 21.37 11.38
N THR A 267 -17.87 21.73 10.24
CA THR A 267 -17.27 23.05 10.01
C THR A 267 -18.23 24.06 9.40
N HIS A 268 -19.54 23.81 9.43
CA HIS A 268 -20.52 24.81 9.01
C HIS A 268 -21.77 24.80 9.90
N LEU A 269 -21.61 25.12 11.15
CA LEU A 269 -22.77 25.61 11.93
C LEU A 269 -22.34 26.75 12.82
N ARG A 270 -22.92 27.93 12.49
CA ARG A 270 -23.10 29.11 13.37
C ARG A 270 -21.96 30.12 13.46
N ALA A 271 -21.63 30.74 12.34
CA ALA A 271 -21.14 32.12 12.37
C ALA A 271 -22.30 33.16 12.24
N HIS A 272 -23.55 32.72 11.99
CA HIS A 272 -24.67 33.63 11.72
C HIS A 272 -25.72 33.74 12.83
N GLU A 273 -25.65 32.96 13.91
CA GLU A 273 -26.68 33.07 14.98
C GLU A 273 -26.27 33.92 16.19
N THR A 274 -24.99 34.25 16.36
CA THR A 274 -24.52 35.05 17.51
C THR A 274 -24.72 36.54 17.34
N LEU A 275 -25.09 37.04 16.16
CA LEU A 275 -25.37 38.48 15.93
C LEU A 275 -26.84 38.88 16.12
N ARG A 276 -27.74 37.96 16.47
CA ARG A 276 -29.18 38.25 16.62
C ARG A 276 -29.64 38.51 18.07
N TYR A 277 -28.74 38.39 19.05
CA TYR A 277 -29.04 38.57 20.45
C TYR A 277 -28.28 39.73 21.12
N LEU A 278 -27.67 40.62 20.34
CA LEU A 278 -26.97 41.80 20.83
C LEU A 278 -27.55 43.11 20.24
N VAL A 279 -28.90 43.20 20.12
CA VAL A 279 -29.62 44.48 19.96
C VAL A 279 -30.82 44.47 20.89
#